data_d2506591552472c9855027d358c45a22
#
_entry.id   d2506591552472c9855027d358c45a22
#
_cell.length_a   1.000
_cell.length_b   1.000
_cell.length_c   1.000
_cell.angle_alpha   90.00
_cell.angle_beta   90.00
_cell.angle_gamma   90.00
#
_symmetry.space_group_name_H-M   'P 1'
#
loop_
_entity.id
_entity.type
_entity.pdbx_description
1 polymer ?
#
loop_
_entity_poly.entity_id
_entity_poly.type
_entity_poly.pdbx_seq_one_letter_code
_entity_poly.pdbx_strand_id
1 'polypeptide(L)'
;MAALVSILPIVLLFVLMLGFKMAGHRSAFISLLTTAAIAVFLAPTMNFAPDGFTQSGVAWAFVEGTLKAVFPILIIILMALFSYNVLVESKQIDVIKAQFTSFSDDDGVTVLMLVWGFGGLLEGMAGFGTAVAIPAAILISLGYKPLFSALVSLIANTVPTGFGAVGVPVITLANEIAPGGAASQELISQLSVYAVVQLSVL
;
A
#
# COMPACT_ATOMS: atom_id res chain seq x y z
N MET A 1 2.50 -22.71 16.44
CA MET A 1 3.61 -21.94 17.03
C MET A 1 4.24 -21.01 15.99
N ALA A 2 4.72 -21.50 14.84
CA ALA A 2 5.34 -20.65 13.80
C ALA A 2 4.47 -19.45 13.38
N ALA A 3 3.19 -19.69 13.05
CA ALA A 3 2.27 -18.61 12.65
C ALA A 3 2.09 -17.52 13.73
N LEU A 4 2.07 -17.87 15.00
CA LEU A 4 1.97 -16.89 16.09
C LEU A 4 3.24 -16.03 16.20
N VAL A 5 4.41 -16.63 16.02
CA VAL A 5 5.69 -15.91 16.03
C VAL A 5 5.81 -14.97 14.82
N SER A 6 5.32 -15.39 13.65
CA SER A 6 5.34 -14.57 12.43
C SER A 6 4.43 -13.35 12.50
N ILE A 7 3.34 -13.41 13.25
CA ILE A 7 2.41 -12.30 13.44
C ILE A 7 2.94 -11.28 14.48
N LEU A 8 3.83 -11.71 15.38
CA LEU A 8 4.31 -10.89 16.50
C LEU A 8 4.89 -9.52 16.07
N PRO A 9 5.72 -9.38 15.01
CA PRO A 9 6.21 -8.08 14.58
C PRO A 9 5.11 -7.14 14.10
N ILE A 10 4.07 -7.67 13.47
CA ILE A 10 2.91 -6.89 12.99
C ILE A 10 2.11 -6.38 14.18
N VAL A 11 1.81 -7.26 15.15
CA VAL A 11 1.13 -6.86 16.39
C VAL A 11 1.94 -5.83 17.16
N LEU A 12 3.26 -6.03 17.24
CA LEU A 12 4.18 -5.08 17.87
C LEU A 12 4.12 -3.71 17.21
N LEU A 13 4.11 -3.66 15.87
CA LEU A 13 3.98 -2.41 15.12
C LEU A 13 2.72 -1.65 15.53
N PHE A 14 1.56 -2.32 15.55
CA PHE A 14 0.29 -1.70 15.96
C PHE A 14 0.30 -1.26 17.42
N VAL A 15 0.82 -2.07 18.33
CA VAL A 15 0.94 -1.72 19.76
C VAL A 15 1.83 -0.49 19.96
N LEU A 16 2.95 -0.40 19.26
CA LEU A 16 3.84 0.76 19.33
C LEU A 16 3.18 2.02 18.77
N MET A 17 2.44 1.91 17.67
CA MET A 17 1.77 3.07 17.04
C MET A 17 0.53 3.51 17.82
N LEU A 18 -0.35 2.57 18.20
CA LEU A 18 -1.64 2.89 18.81
C LEU A 18 -1.55 2.97 20.35
N GLY A 19 -0.82 2.04 20.97
CA GLY A 19 -0.67 1.99 22.44
C GLY A 19 0.31 3.03 22.96
N PHE A 20 1.52 3.01 22.44
CA PHE A 20 2.58 3.95 22.87
C PHE A 20 2.60 5.27 22.10
N LYS A 21 1.73 5.43 21.08
CA LYS A 21 1.64 6.63 20.23
C LYS A 21 2.98 7.04 19.62
N MET A 22 3.83 6.06 19.32
CA MET A 22 5.14 6.31 18.71
C MET A 22 4.98 6.69 17.24
N ALA A 23 5.92 7.50 16.74
CA ALA A 23 5.97 7.84 15.32
C ALA A 23 6.16 6.59 14.44
N GLY A 24 5.44 6.50 13.31
CA GLY A 24 5.39 5.30 12.46
C GLY A 24 6.77 4.79 12.04
N HIS A 25 7.72 5.68 11.68
CA HIS A 25 9.07 5.30 11.29
C HIS A 25 9.86 4.60 12.43
N ARG A 26 9.68 5.04 13.69
CA ARG A 26 10.31 4.40 14.86
C ARG A 26 9.69 3.06 15.16
N SER A 27 8.37 2.97 15.09
CA SER A 27 7.63 1.71 15.29
C SER A 27 8.00 0.69 14.22
N ALA A 28 8.09 1.11 12.96
CA ALA A 28 8.51 0.26 11.84
C ALA A 28 9.96 -0.24 12.01
N PHE A 29 10.88 0.64 12.43
CA PHE A 29 12.27 0.25 12.66
C PHE A 29 12.41 -0.78 13.80
N ILE A 30 11.72 -0.58 14.91
CA ILE A 30 11.70 -1.54 16.03
C ILE A 30 11.10 -2.87 15.59
N SER A 31 10.00 -2.84 14.84
CA SER A 31 9.35 -4.04 14.32
C SER A 31 10.26 -4.79 13.34
N LEU A 32 10.99 -4.07 12.48
CA LEU A 32 11.99 -4.65 11.57
C LEU A 32 13.12 -5.35 12.34
N LEU A 33 13.68 -4.71 13.37
CA LEU A 33 14.71 -5.31 14.21
C LEU A 33 14.20 -6.56 14.93
N THR A 34 12.95 -6.54 15.40
CA THR A 34 12.31 -7.70 16.02
C THR A 34 12.14 -8.83 15.02
N THR A 35 11.73 -8.55 13.79
CA THR A 35 11.62 -9.53 12.70
C THR A 35 12.99 -10.17 12.40
N ALA A 36 14.02 -9.35 12.27
CA ALA A 36 15.37 -9.84 12.03
C ALA A 36 15.88 -10.72 13.19
N ALA A 37 15.62 -10.32 14.44
CA ALA A 37 15.98 -11.14 15.61
C ALA A 37 15.23 -12.46 15.63
N ILE A 38 13.93 -12.48 15.33
CA ILE A 38 13.14 -13.71 15.21
C ILE A 38 13.73 -14.60 14.11
N ALA A 39 14.02 -14.05 12.94
CA ALA A 39 14.58 -14.81 11.83
C ALA A 39 15.94 -15.43 12.17
N VAL A 40 16.83 -14.68 12.84
CA VAL A 40 18.19 -15.16 13.14
C VAL A 40 18.20 -16.14 14.31
N PHE A 41 17.43 -15.89 15.38
CA PHE A 41 17.56 -16.64 16.63
C PHE A 41 16.45 -17.68 16.85
N LEU A 42 15.19 -17.37 16.47
CA LEU A 42 14.06 -18.26 16.72
C LEU A 42 13.78 -19.21 15.56
N ALA A 43 13.86 -18.75 14.32
CA ALA A 43 13.50 -19.59 13.18
C ALA A 43 14.30 -20.90 13.12
N PRO A 44 15.62 -20.91 13.33
CA PRO A 44 16.40 -22.15 13.34
C PRO A 44 16.04 -23.10 14.49
N THR A 45 15.71 -22.53 15.67
CA THR A 45 15.42 -23.34 16.87
C THR A 45 14.04 -23.97 16.86
N MET A 46 13.10 -23.37 16.12
CA MET A 46 11.69 -23.80 16.08
C MET A 46 11.35 -24.66 14.85
N ASN A 47 12.33 -25.07 14.07
CA ASN A 47 12.18 -25.90 12.86
C ASN A 47 11.16 -25.35 11.84
N PHE A 48 11.02 -24.04 11.73
CA PHE A 48 10.21 -23.41 10.68
C PHE A 48 11.03 -22.56 9.71
N ALA A 49 12.34 -22.62 9.82
CA ALA A 49 13.22 -22.05 8.82
C ALA A 49 13.08 -22.83 7.50
N PRO A 50 13.01 -22.14 6.34
CA PRO A 50 13.02 -22.81 5.05
C PRO A 50 14.27 -23.67 4.84
N ASP A 51 14.16 -24.70 4.01
CA ASP A 51 15.32 -25.49 3.60
C ASP A 51 16.39 -24.57 3.00
N GLY A 52 17.63 -24.71 3.44
CA GLY A 52 18.73 -23.84 3.03
C GLY A 52 18.84 -22.50 3.78
N PHE A 53 18.08 -22.32 4.87
CA PHE A 53 18.20 -21.13 5.71
C PHE A 53 19.62 -20.96 6.24
N THR A 54 20.17 -19.75 6.04
CA THR A 54 21.47 -19.35 6.57
C THR A 54 21.36 -17.97 7.21
N GLN A 55 22.18 -17.68 8.22
CA GLN A 55 22.22 -16.34 8.82
C GLN A 55 22.63 -15.25 7.80
N SER A 56 23.51 -15.60 6.87
CA SER A 56 23.83 -14.70 5.73
C SER A 56 22.62 -14.46 4.81
N GLY A 57 21.70 -15.43 4.69
CA GLY A 57 20.47 -15.28 3.95
C GLY A 57 19.56 -14.18 4.50
N VAL A 58 19.51 -13.98 5.82
CA VAL A 58 18.77 -12.87 6.44
C VAL A 58 19.37 -11.51 6.05
N ALA A 59 20.70 -11.42 6.01
CA ALA A 59 21.37 -10.18 5.58
C ALA A 59 21.10 -9.90 4.08
N TRP A 60 21.14 -10.91 3.22
CA TRP A 60 20.79 -10.78 1.81
C TRP A 60 19.32 -10.42 1.61
N ALA A 61 18.39 -11.02 2.34
CA ALA A 61 16.98 -10.67 2.32
C ALA A 61 16.75 -9.20 2.73
N PHE A 62 17.51 -8.70 3.71
CA PHE A 62 17.46 -7.29 4.10
C PHE A 62 17.93 -6.37 2.97
N VAL A 63 19.05 -6.70 2.31
CA VAL A 63 19.57 -5.93 1.18
C VAL A 63 18.58 -5.96 0.02
N GLU A 64 18.06 -7.13 -0.35
CA GLU A 64 17.07 -7.28 -1.41
C GLU A 64 15.79 -6.50 -1.12
N GLY A 65 15.25 -6.62 0.11
CA GLY A 65 14.07 -5.87 0.54
C GLY A 65 14.29 -4.36 0.49
N THR A 66 15.47 -3.90 0.90
CA THR A 66 15.85 -2.47 0.81
C THR A 66 15.93 -2.01 -0.65
N LEU A 67 16.56 -2.78 -1.52
CA LEU A 67 16.64 -2.47 -2.95
C LEU A 67 15.25 -2.43 -3.59
N LYS A 68 14.39 -3.40 -3.30
CA LYS A 68 12.99 -3.43 -3.78
C LYS A 68 12.16 -2.27 -3.24
N ALA A 69 12.42 -1.80 -2.01
CA ALA A 69 11.75 -0.62 -1.46
C ALA A 69 12.23 0.68 -2.12
N VAL A 70 13.52 0.81 -2.38
CA VAL A 70 14.10 2.04 -2.96
C VAL A 70 13.81 2.15 -4.45
N PHE A 71 14.11 1.11 -5.22
CA PHE A 71 14.06 1.22 -6.69
C PHE A 71 12.65 1.28 -7.27
N PRO A 72 11.68 0.39 -7.00
CA PRO A 72 10.35 0.64 -7.52
C PRO A 72 9.52 1.59 -6.64
N ILE A 73 9.43 1.35 -5.33
CA ILE A 73 8.42 1.99 -4.50
C ILE A 73 8.75 3.46 -4.25
N LEU A 74 9.97 3.76 -3.81
CA LEU A 74 10.36 5.15 -3.52
C LEU A 74 10.36 6.02 -4.76
N ILE A 75 10.81 5.49 -5.91
CA ILE A 75 10.80 6.22 -7.18
C ILE A 75 9.36 6.52 -7.62
N ILE A 76 8.44 5.55 -7.52
CA ILE A 76 7.03 5.76 -7.84
C ILE A 76 6.44 6.86 -6.95
N ILE A 77 6.69 6.82 -5.64
CA ILE A 77 6.21 7.85 -4.71
C ILE A 77 6.77 9.22 -5.06
N LEU A 78 8.07 9.33 -5.33
CA LEU A 78 8.71 10.59 -5.72
C LEU A 78 8.13 11.14 -7.02
N MET A 79 7.93 10.30 -8.04
CA MET A 79 7.35 10.72 -9.31
C MET A 79 5.88 11.11 -9.17
N ALA A 80 5.12 10.42 -8.33
CA ALA A 80 3.74 10.77 -8.02
C ALA A 80 3.64 12.13 -7.30
N LEU A 81 4.48 12.37 -6.30
CA LEU A 81 4.56 13.66 -5.62
C LEU A 81 5.01 14.78 -6.57
N PHE A 82 5.98 14.50 -7.43
CA PHE A 82 6.41 15.44 -8.46
C PHE A 82 5.26 15.80 -9.41
N SER A 83 4.56 14.80 -9.94
CA SER A 83 3.41 15.01 -10.83
C SER A 83 2.30 15.79 -10.14
N TYR A 84 2.01 15.50 -8.88
CA TYR A 84 1.04 16.25 -8.08
C TYR A 84 1.46 17.73 -7.93
N ASN A 85 2.73 17.99 -7.59
CA ASN A 85 3.22 19.37 -7.48
C ASN A 85 3.15 20.11 -8.81
N VAL A 86 3.45 19.47 -9.93
CA VAL A 86 3.28 20.05 -11.27
C VAL A 86 1.82 20.42 -11.54
N LEU A 87 0.87 19.56 -11.17
CA LEU A 87 -0.57 19.85 -11.31
C LEU A 87 -1.02 21.04 -10.45
N VAL A 88 -0.46 21.17 -9.24
CA VAL A 88 -0.74 22.30 -8.34
C VAL A 88 -0.15 23.60 -8.91
N GLU A 89 1.13 23.60 -9.27
CA GLU A 89 1.82 24.78 -9.80
C GLU A 89 1.26 25.24 -11.14
N SER A 90 0.87 24.31 -12.01
CA SER A 90 0.23 24.63 -13.30
C SER A 90 -1.24 25.01 -13.18
N LYS A 91 -1.81 25.02 -11.96
CA LYS A 91 -3.24 25.28 -11.69
C LYS A 91 -4.20 24.29 -12.38
N GLN A 92 -3.70 23.19 -12.90
CA GLN A 92 -4.56 22.16 -13.50
C GLN A 92 -5.44 21.46 -12.45
N ILE A 93 -5.02 21.47 -11.19
CA ILE A 93 -5.84 20.99 -10.08
C ILE A 93 -7.16 21.77 -9.96
N ASP A 94 -7.15 23.08 -10.27
CA ASP A 94 -8.36 23.91 -10.23
C ASP A 94 -9.33 23.57 -11.36
N VAL A 95 -8.81 23.18 -12.52
CA VAL A 95 -9.62 22.66 -13.64
C VAL A 95 -10.28 21.32 -13.24
N ILE A 96 -9.51 20.42 -12.65
CA ILE A 96 -10.02 19.13 -12.14
C ILE A 96 -11.13 19.37 -11.11
N LYS A 97 -10.93 20.28 -10.15
CA LYS A 97 -11.95 20.65 -9.17
C LYS A 97 -13.22 21.17 -9.83
N ALA A 98 -13.09 22.13 -10.75
CA ALA A 98 -14.22 22.71 -11.46
C ALA A 98 -15.01 21.64 -12.24
N GLN A 99 -14.32 20.68 -12.85
CA GLN A 99 -14.99 19.57 -13.53
C GLN A 99 -15.78 18.71 -12.54
N PHE A 100 -15.20 18.30 -11.42
CA PHE A 100 -15.91 17.46 -10.44
C PHE A 100 -17.10 18.16 -9.81
N THR A 101 -17.00 19.46 -9.49
CA THR A 101 -18.13 20.25 -8.96
C THR A 101 -19.20 20.55 -10.00
N SER A 102 -18.89 20.44 -11.30
CA SER A 102 -19.88 20.62 -12.37
C SER A 102 -20.76 19.40 -12.63
N PHE A 103 -20.37 18.21 -12.14
CA PHE A 103 -21.15 16.98 -12.36
C PHE A 103 -22.37 16.87 -11.47
N SER A 104 -22.32 17.44 -10.27
CA SER A 104 -23.42 17.39 -9.31
C SER A 104 -23.30 18.52 -8.29
N ASP A 105 -24.46 19.07 -7.92
CA ASP A 105 -24.59 20.00 -6.79
C ASP A 105 -24.66 19.28 -5.44
N ASP A 106 -24.68 17.94 -5.45
CA ASP A 106 -24.69 17.12 -4.23
C ASP A 106 -23.25 16.85 -3.75
N ASP A 107 -22.96 17.30 -2.55
CA ASP A 107 -21.66 17.12 -1.90
C ASP A 107 -21.26 15.65 -1.75
N GLY A 108 -22.23 14.76 -1.48
CA GLY A 108 -21.99 13.33 -1.33
C GLY A 108 -21.56 12.70 -2.65
N VAL A 109 -22.21 13.06 -3.75
CA VAL A 109 -21.86 12.61 -5.11
C VAL A 109 -20.46 13.10 -5.48
N THR A 110 -20.17 14.38 -5.22
CA THR A 110 -18.84 14.97 -5.49
C THR A 110 -17.73 14.22 -4.71
N VAL A 111 -17.96 13.93 -3.42
CA VAL A 111 -17.03 13.17 -2.61
C VAL A 111 -16.82 11.76 -3.18
N LEU A 112 -17.89 11.04 -3.51
CA LEU A 112 -17.80 9.70 -4.09
C LEU A 112 -17.05 9.69 -5.43
N MET A 113 -17.32 10.63 -6.31
CA MET A 113 -16.63 10.73 -7.59
C MET A 113 -15.14 11.01 -7.42
N LEU A 114 -14.77 11.86 -6.47
CA LEU A 114 -13.38 12.19 -6.18
C LEU A 114 -12.63 11.02 -5.53
N VAL A 115 -13.18 10.43 -4.48
CA VAL A 115 -12.42 9.44 -3.69
C VAL A 115 -12.50 8.04 -4.32
N TRP A 116 -13.63 7.66 -4.87
CA TRP A 116 -13.85 6.34 -5.45
C TRP A 116 -13.51 6.30 -6.94
N GLY A 117 -14.07 7.21 -7.73
CA GLY A 117 -13.82 7.28 -9.16
C GLY A 117 -12.40 7.69 -9.48
N PHE A 118 -12.04 8.92 -9.13
CA PHE A 118 -10.71 9.47 -9.41
C PHE A 118 -9.62 8.82 -8.56
N GLY A 119 -9.89 8.58 -7.26
CA GLY A 119 -8.98 7.86 -6.38
C GLY A 119 -8.70 6.43 -6.86
N GLY A 120 -9.75 5.69 -7.29
CA GLY A 120 -9.58 4.36 -7.86
C GLY A 120 -8.77 4.35 -9.15
N LEU A 121 -8.95 5.35 -10.03
CA LEU A 121 -8.12 5.53 -11.21
C LEU A 121 -6.65 5.76 -10.84
N LEU A 122 -6.39 6.64 -9.88
CA LEU A 122 -5.03 6.92 -9.39
C LEU A 122 -4.39 5.69 -8.75
N GLU A 123 -5.15 4.90 -7.99
CA GLU A 123 -4.64 3.65 -7.40
C GLU A 123 -4.25 2.65 -8.49
N GLY A 124 -5.11 2.46 -9.49
CA GLY A 124 -4.80 1.59 -10.62
C GLY A 124 -3.55 2.00 -11.39
N MET A 125 -3.31 3.31 -11.54
CA MET A 125 -2.15 3.83 -12.28
C MET A 125 -0.87 3.86 -11.46
N ALA A 126 -0.92 4.38 -10.23
CA ALA A 126 0.27 4.69 -9.42
C ALA A 126 0.34 3.90 -8.10
N GLY A 127 -0.79 3.66 -7.45
CA GLY A 127 -0.81 2.98 -6.15
C GLY A 127 -0.05 3.74 -5.06
N PHE A 128 0.47 3.00 -4.09
CA PHE A 128 1.39 3.46 -3.03
C PHE A 128 0.95 4.72 -2.26
N GLY A 129 -0.38 4.89 -2.06
CA GLY A 129 -0.95 5.99 -1.27
C GLY A 129 -1.21 7.29 -2.02
N THR A 130 -0.88 7.40 -3.30
CA THR A 130 -1.20 8.57 -4.13
C THR A 130 -2.71 8.75 -4.28
N ALA A 131 -3.43 7.66 -4.40
CA ALA A 131 -4.89 7.58 -4.46
C ALA A 131 -5.60 8.04 -3.18
N VAL A 132 -4.90 8.10 -2.06
CA VAL A 132 -5.41 8.67 -0.82
C VAL A 132 -5.03 10.14 -0.69
N ALA A 133 -3.76 10.45 -0.91
CA ALA A 133 -3.22 11.78 -0.67
C ALA A 133 -3.80 12.84 -1.61
N ILE A 134 -3.92 12.53 -2.91
CA ILE A 134 -4.39 13.50 -3.91
C ILE A 134 -5.90 13.79 -3.75
N PRO A 135 -6.81 12.80 -3.70
CA PRO A 135 -8.22 13.08 -3.45
C PRO A 135 -8.48 13.80 -2.13
N ALA A 136 -7.79 13.40 -1.05
CA ALA A 136 -7.90 14.09 0.23
C ALA A 136 -7.47 15.56 0.14
N ALA A 137 -6.37 15.86 -0.55
CA ALA A 137 -5.91 17.23 -0.75
C ALA A 137 -6.91 18.05 -1.58
N ILE A 138 -7.52 17.47 -2.62
CA ILE A 138 -8.57 18.12 -3.41
C ILE A 138 -9.79 18.40 -2.54
N LEU A 139 -10.28 17.44 -1.76
CA LEU A 139 -11.41 17.64 -0.86
C LEU A 139 -11.15 18.76 0.16
N ILE A 140 -9.96 18.78 0.77
CA ILE A 140 -9.57 19.87 1.69
C ILE A 140 -9.62 21.22 0.97
N SER A 141 -9.17 21.29 -0.26
CA SER A 141 -9.18 22.52 -1.04
C SER A 141 -10.59 22.94 -1.49
N LEU A 142 -11.56 22.03 -1.50
CA LEU A 142 -12.99 22.29 -1.68
C LEU A 142 -13.68 22.71 -0.37
N GLY A 143 -12.98 22.74 0.76
CA GLY A 143 -13.48 23.18 2.06
C GLY A 143 -13.91 22.06 3.00
N TYR A 144 -13.72 20.79 2.64
CA TYR A 144 -14.02 19.66 3.53
C TYR A 144 -12.99 19.59 4.67
N LYS A 145 -13.41 19.06 5.83
CA LYS A 145 -12.55 18.91 7.00
C LYS A 145 -11.40 17.93 6.70
N PRO A 146 -10.14 18.24 7.08
CA PRO A 146 -9.00 17.39 6.76
C PRO A 146 -9.13 15.96 7.24
N LEU A 147 -9.64 15.73 8.46
CA LEU A 147 -9.83 14.39 9.01
C LEU A 147 -10.87 13.60 8.21
N PHE A 148 -11.99 14.23 7.85
CA PHE A 148 -13.01 13.61 7.00
C PHE A 148 -12.44 13.24 5.65
N SER A 149 -11.75 14.18 4.98
CA SER A 149 -11.13 13.96 3.66
C SER A 149 -10.14 12.80 3.68
N ALA A 150 -9.28 12.71 4.70
CA ALA A 150 -8.35 11.62 4.85
C ALA A 150 -9.06 10.28 5.08
N LEU A 151 -10.08 10.24 5.97
CA LEU A 151 -10.80 9.01 6.28
C LEU A 151 -11.57 8.47 5.07
N VAL A 152 -12.34 9.30 4.36
CA VAL A 152 -13.11 8.82 3.20
C VAL A 152 -12.19 8.36 2.06
N SER A 153 -11.05 9.05 1.86
CA SER A 153 -10.06 8.64 0.85
C SER A 153 -9.40 7.30 1.23
N LEU A 154 -9.09 7.07 2.50
CA LEU A 154 -8.55 5.79 2.98
C LEU A 154 -9.58 4.66 2.81
N ILE A 155 -10.83 4.89 3.20
CA ILE A 155 -11.90 3.88 3.06
C ILE A 155 -12.12 3.52 1.59
N ALA A 156 -12.24 4.53 0.73
CA ALA A 156 -12.44 4.31 -0.69
C ALA A 156 -11.27 3.56 -1.36
N ASN A 157 -10.05 3.76 -0.86
CA ASN A 157 -8.85 3.10 -1.38
C ASN A 157 -8.77 1.60 -1.04
N THR A 158 -9.54 1.10 -0.08
CA THR A 158 -9.49 -0.32 0.30
C THR A 158 -9.87 -1.25 -0.84
N VAL A 159 -10.80 -0.84 -1.69
CA VAL A 159 -11.29 -1.66 -2.81
C VAL A 159 -10.27 -1.76 -3.96
N PRO A 160 -9.72 -0.67 -4.52
CA PRO A 160 -8.80 -0.74 -5.65
C PRO A 160 -7.37 -1.18 -5.26
N THR A 161 -7.01 -1.22 -3.97
CA THR A 161 -5.65 -1.52 -3.49
C THR A 161 -5.08 -2.83 -4.04
N GLY A 162 -5.90 -3.86 -4.23
CA GLY A 162 -5.45 -5.14 -4.80
C GLY A 162 -4.90 -5.03 -6.22
N PHE A 163 -5.30 -4.02 -6.96
CA PHE A 163 -4.88 -3.74 -8.34
C PHE A 163 -4.04 -2.46 -8.46
N GLY A 164 -3.58 -1.93 -7.35
CA GLY A 164 -2.72 -0.74 -7.33
C GLY A 164 -1.45 -0.92 -8.16
N ALA A 165 -0.94 0.19 -8.72
CA ALA A 165 0.26 0.21 -9.56
C ALA A 165 0.23 -0.88 -10.66
N VAL A 166 -0.87 -0.91 -11.44
CA VAL A 166 -1.05 -1.84 -12.57
C VAL A 166 -1.02 -3.31 -12.13
N GLY A 167 -1.53 -3.62 -10.93
CA GLY A 167 -1.67 -4.99 -10.44
C GLY A 167 -0.41 -5.57 -9.79
N VAL A 168 0.56 -4.74 -9.42
CA VAL A 168 1.78 -5.20 -8.71
C VAL A 168 1.49 -6.09 -7.50
N PRO A 169 0.50 -5.81 -6.63
CA PRO A 169 0.20 -6.68 -5.48
C PRO A 169 -0.17 -8.11 -5.89
N VAL A 170 -1.02 -8.28 -6.90
CA VAL A 170 -1.44 -9.61 -7.39
C VAL A 170 -0.27 -10.33 -8.06
N ILE A 171 0.52 -9.63 -8.87
CA ILE A 171 1.69 -10.20 -9.54
C ILE A 171 2.74 -10.66 -8.52
N THR A 172 2.99 -9.83 -7.49
CA THR A 172 3.93 -10.18 -6.43
C THR A 172 3.45 -11.40 -5.65
N LEU A 173 2.17 -11.43 -5.26
CA LEU A 173 1.59 -12.60 -4.61
C LEU A 173 1.73 -13.86 -5.48
N ALA A 174 1.44 -13.77 -6.76
CA ALA A 174 1.57 -14.87 -7.69
C ALA A 174 3.01 -15.41 -7.75
N ASN A 175 3.98 -14.52 -7.81
CA ASN A 175 5.40 -14.91 -7.83
C ASN A 175 5.87 -15.58 -6.52
N GLU A 176 5.36 -15.11 -5.37
CA GLU A 176 5.72 -15.68 -4.07
C GLU A 176 5.16 -17.10 -3.85
N ILE A 177 4.01 -17.42 -4.43
CA ILE A 177 3.40 -18.76 -4.32
C ILE A 177 3.78 -19.72 -5.45
N ALA A 178 4.36 -19.19 -6.53
CA ALA A 178 4.75 -19.99 -7.68
C ALA A 178 6.02 -20.82 -7.40
N PRO A 179 6.07 -22.11 -7.78
CA PRO A 179 7.28 -22.88 -7.70
C PRO A 179 8.42 -22.22 -8.51
N GLY A 180 9.52 -21.90 -7.83
CA GLY A 180 10.68 -21.23 -8.46
C GLY A 180 10.57 -19.72 -8.62
N GLY A 181 9.55 -19.07 -8.00
CA GLY A 181 9.46 -17.61 -7.93
C GLY A 181 9.03 -16.90 -9.22
N ALA A 182 8.60 -17.66 -10.23
CA ALA A 182 8.10 -17.11 -11.50
C ALA A 182 6.67 -17.62 -11.76
N ALA A 183 5.69 -16.73 -11.62
CA ALA A 183 4.29 -17.09 -11.83
C ALA A 183 3.96 -17.26 -13.33
N SER A 184 3.19 -18.31 -13.65
CA SER A 184 2.60 -18.45 -14.97
C SER A 184 1.51 -17.39 -15.17
N GLN A 185 1.26 -17.02 -16.44
CA GLN A 185 0.19 -16.08 -16.79
C GLN A 185 -1.19 -16.60 -16.34
N GLU A 186 -1.37 -17.91 -16.33
CA GLU A 186 -2.60 -18.55 -15.86
C GLU A 186 -2.81 -18.35 -14.36
N LEU A 187 -1.76 -18.52 -13.54
CA LEU A 187 -1.82 -18.30 -12.09
C LEU A 187 -2.13 -16.84 -11.77
N ILE A 188 -1.49 -15.90 -12.46
CA ILE A 188 -1.74 -14.46 -12.31
C ILE A 188 -3.21 -14.15 -12.65
N SER A 189 -3.72 -14.71 -13.74
CA SER A 189 -5.12 -14.52 -14.17
C SER A 189 -6.11 -15.08 -13.13
N GLN A 190 -5.90 -16.29 -12.64
CA GLN A 190 -6.75 -16.90 -11.61
C GLN A 190 -6.75 -16.06 -10.32
N LEU A 191 -5.58 -15.66 -9.82
CA LEU A 191 -5.49 -14.81 -8.63
C LEU A 191 -6.16 -13.46 -8.84
N SER A 192 -6.04 -12.87 -10.03
CA SER A 192 -6.72 -11.62 -10.36
C SER A 192 -8.25 -11.75 -10.26
N VAL A 193 -8.80 -12.84 -10.78
CA VAL A 193 -10.25 -13.12 -10.69
C VAL A 193 -10.68 -13.28 -9.22
N TYR A 194 -9.95 -14.08 -8.44
CA TYR A 194 -10.25 -14.23 -7.01
C TYR A 194 -10.16 -12.89 -6.25
N ALA A 195 -9.15 -12.06 -6.54
CA ALA A 195 -9.02 -10.75 -5.93
C ALA A 195 -10.21 -9.85 -6.29
N VAL A 196 -10.65 -9.82 -7.55
CA VAL A 196 -11.85 -9.06 -7.97
C VAL A 196 -13.08 -9.51 -7.19
N VAL A 197 -13.31 -10.83 -7.12
CA VAL A 197 -14.48 -11.36 -6.39
C VAL A 197 -14.45 -10.98 -4.92
N GLN A 198 -13.30 -11.10 -4.26
CA GLN A 198 -13.16 -10.72 -2.85
C GLN A 198 -13.35 -9.22 -2.62
N LEU A 199 -12.76 -8.37 -3.46
CA LEU A 199 -12.86 -6.92 -3.34
C LEU A 199 -14.23 -6.38 -3.74
N SER A 200 -15.01 -7.12 -4.53
CA SER A 200 -16.38 -6.73 -4.91
C SER A 200 -17.40 -6.89 -3.77
N VAL A 201 -17.03 -7.55 -2.68
CA VAL A 201 -17.89 -7.80 -1.50
C VAL A 201 -17.61 -6.77 -0.40
N LEU A 202 -16.51 -6.02 -0.50
CA LEU A 202 -16.13 -4.94 0.43
C LEU A 202 -16.80 -3.62 0.06
#